data_f4b39ad9b4310e0b16e1d2aff6de7f5c
#
_entry.id   f4b39ad9b4310e0b16e1d2aff6de7f5c
#
_cell.length_a   1.000
_cell.length_b   1.000
_cell.length_c   1.000
_cell.angle_alpha   90.00
_cell.angle_beta   90.00
_cell.angle_gamma   90.00
#
_symmetry.space_group_name_H-M   'P 1'
#
loop_
_entity.id
_entity.type
_entity.pdbx_description
1 polymer ?
#
loop_
_entity_poly.entity_id
_entity_poly.type
_entity_poly.pdbx_seq_one_letter_code
_entity_poly.pdbx_strand_id
1 'polypeptide(L)'
;MKLKKENLIFRFATEEDAEKILKIYEPYVEKTTITFEYEVPSAEEFKGRIREILKEYPYIICEYENEIIGYAYAHRIWNRAAYQWDAELSVYTDGNYAGNGIGKKLYKILIEILKLQNIVNVYALVTYPNENSEKLHNYFGFKKVAFFENSGYKFGKWVGVTWFEKAISEYPKNPKPIKKVSEIDEVKLKQILEL
;
A
#
# COMPACT_ATOMS: atom_id res chain seq x y z
N MET A 1 18.68 -0.23 -13.70
CA MET A 1 18.13 -0.06 -15.07
C MET A 1 17.21 1.16 -15.05
N LYS A 2 17.30 2.06 -16.05
CA LYS A 2 16.43 3.24 -16.13
C LYS A 2 15.20 2.87 -16.94
N LEU A 3 14.02 2.86 -16.32
CA LEU A 3 12.77 2.48 -16.97
C LEU A 3 12.30 3.56 -17.95
N LYS A 4 11.70 3.14 -19.06
CA LYS A 4 10.92 4.04 -19.93
C LYS A 4 9.55 4.22 -19.28
N LYS A 5 9.30 5.39 -18.72
CA LYS A 5 8.07 5.69 -17.95
C LYS A 5 6.79 5.52 -18.76
N GLU A 6 6.84 5.69 -20.05
CA GLU A 6 5.75 5.49 -21.01
C GLU A 6 5.26 4.04 -21.10
N ASN A 7 6.09 3.08 -20.68
CA ASN A 7 5.77 1.65 -20.70
C ASN A 7 5.27 1.13 -19.35
N LEU A 8 5.07 2.00 -18.36
CA LEU A 8 4.49 1.62 -17.06
C LEU A 8 2.97 1.58 -17.17
N ILE A 9 2.38 0.45 -16.81
CA ILE A 9 0.93 0.26 -16.76
C ILE A 9 0.52 0.11 -15.30
N PHE A 10 -0.47 0.91 -14.89
CA PHE A 10 -1.07 0.80 -13.56
C PHE A 10 -2.50 0.28 -13.71
N ARG A 11 -2.82 -0.77 -12.97
CA ARG A 11 -4.16 -1.37 -12.96
C ARG A 11 -4.52 -1.94 -11.60
N PHE A 12 -5.77 -2.27 -11.40
CA PHE A 12 -6.16 -3.09 -10.27
C PHE A 12 -5.56 -4.50 -10.38
N ALA A 13 -5.17 -5.04 -9.23
CA ALA A 13 -4.80 -6.43 -9.13
C ALA A 13 -6.03 -7.34 -9.29
N THR A 14 -5.76 -8.57 -9.69
CA THR A 14 -6.71 -9.68 -9.65
C THR A 14 -6.12 -10.82 -8.82
N GLU A 15 -6.91 -11.83 -8.50
CA GLU A 15 -6.40 -13.00 -7.76
C GLU A 15 -5.33 -13.77 -8.55
N GLU A 16 -5.39 -13.74 -9.87
CA GLU A 16 -4.42 -14.37 -10.77
C GLU A 16 -3.03 -13.73 -10.70
N ASP A 17 -2.95 -12.50 -10.20
CA ASP A 17 -1.67 -11.80 -10.02
C ASP A 17 -0.90 -12.27 -8.77
N ALA A 18 -1.52 -13.06 -7.90
CA ALA A 18 -1.00 -13.42 -6.58
C ALA A 18 0.42 -14.01 -6.63
N GLU A 19 0.69 -14.94 -7.55
CA GLU A 19 2.03 -15.54 -7.66
C GLU A 19 3.10 -14.53 -8.08
N LYS A 20 2.77 -13.60 -8.99
CA LYS A 20 3.69 -12.56 -9.43
C LYS A 20 3.92 -11.52 -8.32
N ILE A 21 2.87 -11.14 -7.60
CA ILE A 21 2.95 -10.22 -6.48
C ILE A 21 3.75 -10.85 -5.32
N LEU A 22 3.52 -12.13 -5.06
CA LEU A 22 4.21 -12.88 -4.01
C LEU A 22 5.73 -12.91 -4.24
N LYS A 23 6.20 -13.05 -5.49
CA LYS A 23 7.62 -12.97 -5.84
C LYS A 23 8.28 -11.64 -5.44
N ILE A 24 7.51 -10.54 -5.45
CA ILE A 24 7.99 -9.25 -4.96
C ILE A 24 8.03 -9.24 -3.44
N TYR A 25 7.06 -9.87 -2.76
CA TYR A 25 6.92 -9.87 -1.30
C TYR A 25 7.91 -10.82 -0.60
N GLU A 26 8.18 -11.99 -1.18
CA GLU A 26 9.06 -13.02 -0.64
C GLU A 26 10.41 -12.49 -0.11
N PRO A 27 11.20 -11.68 -0.87
CA PRO A 27 12.44 -11.13 -0.35
C PRO A 27 12.29 -10.23 0.87
N TYR A 28 11.14 -9.56 1.03
CA TYR A 28 10.85 -8.74 2.21
C TYR A 28 10.61 -9.62 3.45
N VAL A 29 9.96 -10.76 3.28
CA VAL A 29 9.76 -11.74 4.36
C VAL A 29 11.07 -12.39 4.76
N GLU A 30 11.82 -12.92 3.79
CA GLU A 30 12.99 -13.75 4.07
C GLU A 30 14.23 -12.95 4.48
N LYS A 31 14.40 -11.72 3.99
CA LYS A 31 15.68 -10.99 4.06
C LYS A 31 15.62 -9.67 4.81
N THR A 32 14.42 -9.23 5.23
CA THR A 32 14.26 -7.92 5.85
C THR A 32 13.37 -7.95 7.09
N THR A 33 13.45 -6.89 7.88
CA THR A 33 12.51 -6.61 8.97
C THR A 33 11.35 -5.72 8.53
N ILE A 34 11.21 -5.42 7.23
CA ILE A 34 10.16 -4.52 6.70
C ILE A 34 8.76 -5.10 6.91
N THR A 35 8.63 -6.42 6.89
CA THR A 35 7.44 -7.14 7.35
C THR A 35 7.80 -8.04 8.53
N PHE A 36 6.84 -8.24 9.44
CA PHE A 36 7.01 -9.13 10.58
C PHE A 36 6.55 -10.57 10.33
N GLU A 37 6.19 -10.92 9.11
CA GLU A 37 5.96 -12.32 8.76
C GLU A 37 7.26 -13.11 8.81
N TYR A 38 7.22 -14.31 9.39
CA TYR A 38 8.36 -15.23 9.51
C TYR A 38 8.48 -16.14 8.29
N GLU A 39 7.34 -16.52 7.71
CA GLU A 39 7.24 -17.44 6.59
C GLU A 39 6.55 -16.75 5.41
N VAL A 40 6.99 -17.12 4.21
CA VAL A 40 6.34 -16.64 2.98
C VAL A 40 4.97 -17.33 2.88
N PRO A 41 3.87 -16.57 2.75
CA PRO A 41 2.55 -17.18 2.60
C PRO A 41 2.46 -17.99 1.30
N SER A 42 1.59 -18.99 1.28
CA SER A 42 1.30 -19.72 0.05
C SER A 42 0.60 -18.82 -0.98
N ALA A 43 0.70 -19.17 -2.27
CA ALA A 43 0.00 -18.46 -3.33
C ALA A 43 -1.52 -18.42 -3.10
N GLU A 44 -2.11 -19.50 -2.58
CA GLU A 44 -3.54 -19.55 -2.29
C GLU A 44 -3.94 -18.65 -1.12
N GLU A 45 -3.13 -18.59 -0.07
CA GLU A 45 -3.32 -17.65 1.02
C GLU A 45 -3.22 -16.20 0.51
N PHE A 46 -2.24 -15.93 -0.35
CA PHE A 46 -2.03 -14.59 -0.90
C PHE A 46 -3.18 -14.16 -1.83
N LYS A 47 -3.73 -15.10 -2.63
CA LYS A 47 -5.00 -14.90 -3.38
C LYS A 47 -6.15 -14.49 -2.46
N GLY A 48 -6.30 -15.21 -1.35
CA GLY A 48 -7.29 -14.88 -0.34
C GLY A 48 -7.15 -13.45 0.20
N ARG A 49 -5.92 -13.02 0.49
CA ARG A 49 -5.64 -11.64 0.95
C ARG A 49 -6.03 -10.60 -0.10
N ILE A 50 -5.68 -10.80 -1.36
CA ILE A 50 -6.05 -9.91 -2.48
C ILE A 50 -7.57 -9.83 -2.60
N ARG A 51 -8.26 -10.99 -2.61
CA ARG A 51 -9.73 -11.08 -2.67
C ARG A 51 -10.40 -10.28 -1.55
N GLU A 52 -9.94 -10.45 -0.30
CA GLU A 52 -10.52 -9.76 0.85
C GLU A 52 -10.33 -8.24 0.76
N ILE A 53 -9.15 -7.78 0.37
CA ILE A 53 -8.88 -6.35 0.21
C ILE A 53 -9.76 -5.74 -0.89
N LEU A 54 -9.87 -6.40 -2.04
CA LEU A 54 -10.64 -5.92 -3.19
C LEU A 54 -12.15 -5.80 -2.93
N LYS A 55 -12.67 -6.41 -1.88
CA LYS A 55 -14.09 -6.23 -1.49
C LYS A 55 -14.43 -4.79 -1.11
N GLU A 56 -13.48 -4.07 -0.55
CA GLU A 56 -13.71 -2.70 -0.03
C GLU A 56 -12.65 -1.70 -0.53
N TYR A 57 -11.38 -2.11 -0.62
CA TYR A 57 -10.24 -1.21 -0.83
C TYR A 57 -9.50 -1.49 -2.15
N PRO A 58 -8.79 -0.48 -2.68
CA PRO A 58 -7.97 -0.64 -3.87
C PRO A 58 -6.73 -1.49 -3.60
N TYR A 59 -6.41 -2.35 -4.55
CA TYR A 59 -5.16 -3.08 -4.67
C TYR A 59 -4.61 -2.80 -6.07
N ILE A 60 -3.54 -2.04 -6.18
CA ILE A 60 -3.00 -1.53 -7.44
C ILE A 60 -1.64 -2.17 -7.71
N ILE A 61 -1.41 -2.58 -8.95
CA ILE A 61 -0.11 -3.06 -9.41
C ILE A 61 0.48 -2.12 -10.46
N CYS A 62 1.79 -2.18 -10.59
CA CYS A 62 2.56 -1.56 -11.64
C CYS A 62 3.19 -2.66 -12.49
N GLU A 63 2.89 -2.66 -13.79
CA GLU A 63 3.49 -3.56 -14.77
C GLU A 63 4.49 -2.82 -15.66
N TYR A 64 5.55 -3.53 -16.02
CA TYR A 64 6.54 -3.13 -17.00
C TYR A 64 6.96 -4.37 -17.82
N GLU A 65 6.85 -4.32 -19.15
CA GLU A 65 7.21 -5.43 -20.04
C GLU A 65 6.53 -6.77 -19.65
N ASN A 66 5.25 -6.73 -19.27
CA ASN A 66 4.41 -7.84 -18.80
C ASN A 66 4.80 -8.46 -17.45
N GLU A 67 5.74 -7.84 -16.72
CA GLU A 67 6.09 -8.24 -15.35
C GLU A 67 5.55 -7.24 -14.33
N ILE A 68 5.03 -7.74 -13.22
CA ILE A 68 4.64 -6.89 -12.08
C ILE A 68 5.91 -6.48 -11.33
N ILE A 69 6.15 -5.17 -11.24
CA ILE A 69 7.37 -4.61 -10.64
C ILE A 69 7.10 -3.81 -9.35
N GLY A 70 5.85 -3.76 -8.93
CA GLY A 70 5.45 -3.14 -7.68
C GLY A 70 3.95 -3.17 -7.49
N TYR A 71 3.52 -3.02 -6.25
CA TYR A 71 2.12 -2.97 -5.88
C TYR A 71 1.89 -2.11 -4.64
N ALA A 72 0.67 -1.61 -4.49
CA ALA A 72 0.23 -0.92 -3.29
C ALA A 72 -1.24 -1.22 -3.03
N TYR A 73 -1.62 -1.26 -1.77
CA TYR A 73 -3.00 -1.49 -1.36
C TYR A 73 -3.33 -0.70 -0.10
N ALA A 74 -4.61 -0.57 0.16
CA ALA A 74 -5.12 -0.09 1.43
C ALA A 74 -5.93 -1.18 2.11
N HIS A 75 -6.07 -1.10 3.40
CA HIS A 75 -6.99 -1.92 4.18
C HIS A 75 -7.46 -1.17 5.42
N ARG A 76 -8.49 -1.72 6.05
CA ARG A 76 -9.03 -1.17 7.29
C ARG A 76 -8.00 -1.32 8.42
N ILE A 77 -7.67 -0.22 9.10
CA ILE A 77 -6.73 -0.25 10.23
C ILE A 77 -7.40 -0.74 11.52
N TRP A 78 -8.68 -0.39 11.75
CA TRP A 78 -9.45 -0.80 12.93
C TRP A 78 -10.85 -1.27 12.56
N ASN A 79 -11.35 -2.29 13.26
CA ASN A 79 -12.63 -2.96 12.92
C ASN A 79 -13.90 -2.23 13.38
N ARG A 80 -13.81 -1.26 14.32
CA ARG A 80 -14.99 -0.56 14.83
C ARG A 80 -15.51 0.44 13.80
N ALA A 81 -16.84 0.52 13.64
CA ALA A 81 -17.49 1.34 12.61
C ALA A 81 -17.11 2.83 12.62
N ALA A 82 -16.83 3.40 13.80
CA ALA A 82 -16.42 4.80 13.93
C ALA A 82 -15.07 5.11 13.27
N TYR A 83 -14.26 4.11 12.95
CA TYR A 83 -12.97 4.25 12.26
C TYR A 83 -13.06 3.98 10.74
N GLN A 84 -14.27 3.94 10.17
CA GLN A 84 -14.42 3.58 8.76
C GLN A 84 -13.73 4.54 7.78
N TRP A 85 -13.45 5.76 8.18
CA TRP A 85 -12.77 6.78 7.35
C TRP A 85 -11.25 6.74 7.43
N ASP A 86 -10.70 5.74 8.12
CA ASP A 86 -9.28 5.53 8.32
C ASP A 86 -8.83 4.30 7.54
N ALA A 87 -7.68 4.39 6.85
CA ALA A 87 -7.11 3.26 6.12
C ALA A 87 -5.60 3.19 6.33
N GLU A 88 -5.07 1.96 6.42
CA GLU A 88 -3.64 1.71 6.39
C GLU A 88 -3.18 1.46 4.95
N LEU A 89 -2.02 2.01 4.60
CA LEU A 89 -1.41 1.89 3.27
C LEU A 89 -0.17 1.00 3.32
N SER A 90 -0.05 0.14 2.31
CA SER A 90 1.16 -0.65 2.08
C SER A 90 1.65 -0.46 0.64
N VAL A 91 2.96 -0.45 0.45
CA VAL A 91 3.60 -0.41 -0.87
C VAL A 91 4.87 -1.25 -0.87
N TYR A 92 5.01 -2.06 -1.90
CA TYR A 92 6.18 -2.91 -2.14
C TYR A 92 6.62 -2.77 -3.60
N THR A 93 7.91 -2.79 -3.83
CA THR A 93 8.48 -2.72 -5.19
C THR A 93 9.57 -3.76 -5.34
N ASP A 94 9.71 -4.30 -6.54
CA ASP A 94 10.84 -5.15 -6.85
C ASP A 94 12.15 -4.37 -6.72
N GLY A 95 13.09 -4.92 -5.94
CA GLY A 95 14.39 -4.30 -5.66
C GLY A 95 15.22 -4.00 -6.91
N ASN A 96 15.05 -4.79 -7.99
CA ASN A 96 15.72 -4.59 -9.27
C ASN A 96 15.30 -3.26 -9.94
N TYR A 97 14.14 -2.73 -9.59
CA TYR A 97 13.58 -1.50 -10.12
C TYR A 97 13.58 -0.34 -9.10
N ALA A 98 14.31 -0.49 -7.99
CA ALA A 98 14.42 0.55 -6.97
C ALA A 98 14.92 1.88 -7.57
N GLY A 99 14.47 3.00 -6.99
CA GLY A 99 14.88 4.35 -7.41
C GLY A 99 14.17 4.90 -8.67
N ASN A 100 13.34 4.11 -9.36
CA ASN A 100 12.60 4.58 -10.55
C ASN A 100 11.29 5.34 -10.25
N GLY A 101 10.96 5.56 -8.97
CA GLY A 101 9.78 6.32 -8.56
C GLY A 101 8.46 5.54 -8.58
N ILE A 102 8.51 4.20 -8.77
CA ILE A 102 7.33 3.32 -8.83
C ILE A 102 6.50 3.45 -7.57
N GLY A 103 7.13 3.34 -6.39
CA GLY A 103 6.43 3.46 -5.11
C GLY A 103 5.73 4.80 -4.93
N LYS A 104 6.34 5.91 -5.38
CA LYS A 104 5.69 7.23 -5.37
C LYS A 104 4.47 7.28 -6.27
N LYS A 105 4.54 6.69 -7.45
CA LYS A 105 3.44 6.68 -8.41
C LYS A 105 2.28 5.83 -7.86
N LEU A 106 2.56 4.61 -7.38
CA LEU A 106 1.58 3.74 -6.74
C LEU A 106 0.89 4.42 -5.56
N TYR A 107 1.65 5.07 -4.69
CA TYR A 107 1.11 5.79 -3.53
C TYR A 107 0.22 6.96 -3.92
N LYS A 108 0.61 7.73 -4.96
CA LYS A 108 -0.21 8.81 -5.51
C LYS A 108 -1.56 8.29 -6.00
N ILE A 109 -1.54 7.25 -6.85
CA ILE A 109 -2.75 6.61 -7.38
C ILE A 109 -3.64 6.12 -6.23
N LEU A 110 -3.07 5.39 -5.27
CA LEU A 110 -3.78 4.83 -4.14
C LEU A 110 -4.50 5.93 -3.33
N ILE A 111 -3.79 7.01 -2.99
CA ILE A 111 -4.36 8.14 -2.23
C ILE A 111 -5.51 8.80 -3.00
N GLU A 112 -5.38 9.02 -4.31
CA GLU A 112 -6.45 9.65 -5.10
C GLU A 112 -7.71 8.76 -5.18
N ILE A 113 -7.57 7.43 -5.27
CA ILE A 113 -8.71 6.51 -5.21
C ILE A 113 -9.38 6.57 -3.82
N LEU A 114 -8.59 6.55 -2.74
CA LEU A 114 -9.11 6.60 -1.37
C LEU A 114 -9.90 7.89 -1.07
N LYS A 115 -9.51 9.02 -1.64
CA LYS A 115 -10.31 10.26 -1.56
C LYS A 115 -11.71 10.09 -2.18
N LEU A 116 -11.81 9.38 -3.31
CA LEU A 116 -13.10 9.08 -3.94
C LEU A 116 -13.95 8.11 -3.10
N GLN A 117 -13.31 7.29 -2.27
CA GLN A 117 -13.98 6.41 -1.31
C GLN A 117 -14.48 7.12 -0.05
N ASN A 118 -14.26 8.42 0.10
CA ASN A 118 -14.52 9.21 1.31
C ASN A 118 -13.58 8.89 2.49
N ILE A 119 -12.42 8.28 2.26
CA ILE A 119 -11.39 8.13 3.30
C ILE A 119 -10.85 9.51 3.65
N VAL A 120 -10.65 9.73 4.95
CA VAL A 120 -10.17 11.02 5.50
C VAL A 120 -8.73 10.90 5.97
N ASN A 121 -8.40 9.86 6.73
CA ASN A 121 -7.07 9.66 7.23
C ASN A 121 -6.43 8.41 6.64
N VAL A 122 -5.14 8.51 6.36
CA VAL A 122 -4.34 7.36 5.97
C VAL A 122 -3.14 7.21 6.89
N TYR A 123 -2.84 5.96 7.20
CA TYR A 123 -1.78 5.56 8.10
C TYR A 123 -0.77 4.67 7.39
N ALA A 124 0.45 4.67 7.89
CA ALA A 124 1.45 3.68 7.50
C ALA A 124 2.29 3.28 8.71
N LEU A 125 2.48 1.99 8.87
CA LEU A 125 3.28 1.38 9.91
C LEU A 125 4.61 0.95 9.31
N VAL A 126 5.69 1.58 9.74
CA VAL A 126 7.01 1.43 9.14
C VAL A 126 7.98 0.91 10.18
N THR A 127 8.59 -0.23 9.92
CA THR A 127 9.66 -0.76 10.79
C THR A 127 10.86 0.17 10.81
N TYR A 128 11.49 0.29 11.95
CA TYR A 128 12.63 1.19 12.16
C TYR A 128 13.92 0.39 12.39
N PRO A 129 15.05 0.77 11.72
CA PRO A 129 15.18 1.85 10.73
C PRO A 129 14.70 1.44 9.32
N ASN A 130 14.04 2.36 8.59
CA ASN A 130 13.68 2.20 7.18
C ASN A 130 13.66 3.56 6.47
N GLU A 131 14.85 4.08 6.16
CA GLU A 131 15.02 5.40 5.57
C GLU A 131 14.25 5.61 4.25
N ASN A 132 14.17 4.56 3.41
CA ASN A 132 13.47 4.68 2.12
C ASN A 132 11.97 4.90 2.33
N SER A 133 11.37 4.17 3.25
CA SER A 133 9.97 4.33 3.60
C SER A 133 9.73 5.68 4.29
N GLU A 134 10.58 6.09 5.23
CA GLU A 134 10.47 7.41 5.87
C GLU A 134 10.57 8.56 4.84
N LYS A 135 11.50 8.49 3.88
CA LYS A 135 11.61 9.47 2.78
C LYS A 135 10.34 9.51 1.91
N LEU A 136 9.72 8.36 1.64
CA LEU A 136 8.47 8.28 0.89
C LEU A 136 7.32 8.97 1.65
N HIS A 137 7.14 8.65 2.93
CA HIS A 137 6.07 9.23 3.75
C HIS A 137 6.26 10.74 3.94
N ASN A 138 7.48 11.19 4.21
CA ASN A 138 7.82 12.62 4.30
C ASN A 138 7.53 13.36 3.00
N TYR A 139 7.85 12.76 1.83
CA TYR A 139 7.54 13.34 0.52
C TYR A 139 6.04 13.56 0.32
N PHE A 140 5.20 12.66 0.81
CA PHE A 140 3.75 12.80 0.75
C PHE A 140 3.16 13.65 1.88
N GLY A 141 3.99 14.20 2.77
CA GLY A 141 3.56 15.05 3.88
C GLY A 141 2.89 14.31 5.02
N PHE A 142 3.18 13.02 5.20
CA PHE A 142 2.81 12.29 6.40
C PHE A 142 3.57 12.84 7.61
N LYS A 143 2.93 12.78 8.77
CA LYS A 143 3.51 13.14 10.07
C LYS A 143 3.79 11.89 10.88
N LYS A 144 4.93 11.83 11.53
CA LYS A 144 5.23 10.81 12.53
C LYS A 144 4.38 11.10 13.78
N VAL A 145 3.51 10.18 14.16
CA VAL A 145 2.56 10.35 15.28
C VAL A 145 2.86 9.44 16.45
N ALA A 146 3.55 8.31 16.24
CA ALA A 146 3.99 7.44 17.31
C ALA A 146 5.26 6.67 16.93
N PHE A 147 5.97 6.20 17.96
CA PHE A 147 7.09 5.27 17.83
C PHE A 147 7.01 4.22 18.94
N PHE A 148 7.02 2.96 18.55
CA PHE A 148 7.05 1.81 19.46
C PHE A 148 8.41 1.14 19.34
N GLU A 149 9.23 1.24 20.37
CA GLU A 149 10.65 0.88 20.32
C GLU A 149 10.88 -0.62 20.08
N ASN A 150 10.11 -1.48 20.74
CA ASN A 150 10.27 -2.93 20.71
C ASN A 150 8.93 -3.58 20.33
N SER A 151 8.47 -3.38 19.10
CA SER A 151 7.12 -3.75 18.66
C SER A 151 7.05 -5.15 18.06
N GLY A 152 8.10 -5.60 17.37
CA GLY A 152 8.18 -6.91 16.78
C GLY A 152 9.55 -7.56 17.01
N TYR A 153 9.61 -8.89 16.95
CA TYR A 153 10.84 -9.65 17.09
C TYR A 153 11.13 -10.41 15.79
N LYS A 154 12.26 -10.19 15.15
CA LYS A 154 12.62 -10.88 13.90
C LYS A 154 14.15 -10.94 13.74
N PHE A 155 14.65 -12.03 13.19
CA PHE A 155 16.10 -12.27 13.00
C PHE A 155 16.91 -12.05 14.29
N GLY A 156 16.42 -12.57 15.41
CA GLY A 156 17.13 -12.53 16.69
C GLY A 156 17.15 -11.16 17.39
N LYS A 157 16.36 -10.19 16.96
CA LYS A 157 16.33 -8.85 17.56
C LYS A 157 14.91 -8.26 17.63
N TRP A 158 14.70 -7.39 18.60
CA TRP A 158 13.54 -6.51 18.68
C TRP A 158 13.64 -5.38 17.67
N VAL A 159 12.55 -5.05 17.03
CA VAL A 159 12.44 -4.03 15.97
C VAL A 159 11.34 -3.04 16.32
N GLY A 160 11.68 -1.75 16.25
CA GLY A 160 10.71 -0.69 16.46
C GLY A 160 9.78 -0.48 15.26
N VAL A 161 8.66 0.19 15.51
CA VAL A 161 7.70 0.61 14.48
C VAL A 161 7.36 2.08 14.64
N THR A 162 7.50 2.83 13.57
CA THR A 162 7.04 4.21 13.47
C THR A 162 5.67 4.25 12.82
N TRP A 163 4.73 4.97 13.41
CA TRP A 163 3.43 5.24 12.84
C TRP A 163 3.43 6.61 12.17
N PHE A 164 3.02 6.63 10.93
CA PHE A 164 2.82 7.83 10.14
C PHE A 164 1.34 8.03 9.86
N GLU A 165 0.90 9.28 9.89
CA GLU A 165 -0.47 9.69 9.62
C GLU A 165 -0.51 10.83 8.61
N LYS A 166 -1.57 10.83 7.79
CA LYS A 166 -1.88 11.95 6.90
C LYS A 166 -3.38 12.08 6.71
N ALA A 167 -3.93 13.29 6.94
CA ALA A 167 -5.25 13.64 6.43
C ALA A 167 -5.16 13.87 4.91
N ILE A 168 -5.97 13.15 4.14
CA ILE A 168 -6.06 13.26 2.67
C ILE A 168 -7.29 14.01 2.20
N SER A 169 -8.23 14.28 3.11
CA SER A 169 -9.45 15.05 2.89
C SER A 169 -9.72 15.94 4.11
N GLU A 170 -10.61 16.92 3.97
CA GLU A 170 -11.10 17.72 5.08
C GLU A 170 -11.97 16.85 6.02
N TYR A 171 -12.15 17.30 7.27
CA TYR A 171 -13.02 16.65 8.26
C TYR A 171 -14.44 17.22 8.15
N PRO A 172 -15.36 16.60 7.41
CA PRO A 172 -16.71 17.10 7.26
C PRO A 172 -17.51 16.92 8.56
N LYS A 173 -18.41 17.87 8.88
CA LYS A 173 -19.30 17.76 10.05
C LYS A 173 -20.20 16.53 9.99
N ASN A 174 -20.65 16.15 8.78
CA ASN A 174 -21.47 14.96 8.51
C ASN A 174 -20.77 14.10 7.46
N PRO A 175 -19.83 13.24 7.87
CA PRO A 175 -19.09 12.42 6.93
C PRO A 175 -20.02 11.40 6.26
N LYS A 176 -19.92 11.30 4.93
CA LYS A 176 -20.61 10.25 4.18
C LYS A 176 -19.93 8.90 4.48
N PRO A 177 -20.68 7.78 4.49
CA PRO A 177 -20.08 6.47 4.57
C PRO A 177 -19.00 6.26 3.51
N ILE A 178 -18.04 5.37 3.80
CA ILE A 178 -17.07 4.98 2.78
C ILE A 178 -17.78 4.26 1.62
N LYS A 179 -17.24 4.44 0.43
CA LYS A 179 -17.64 3.71 -0.77
C LYS A 179 -16.66 2.56 -0.99
N LYS A 180 -17.18 1.45 -1.48
CA LYS A 180 -16.32 0.40 -2.05
C LYS A 180 -15.73 0.87 -3.38
N VAL A 181 -14.60 0.30 -3.79
CA VAL A 181 -13.99 0.62 -5.10
C VAL A 181 -15.00 0.38 -6.24
N SER A 182 -15.80 -0.68 -6.16
CA SER A 182 -16.84 -1.02 -7.14
C SER A 182 -17.98 0.00 -7.25
N GLU A 183 -18.11 0.92 -6.30
CA GLU A 183 -19.13 1.97 -6.30
C GLU A 183 -18.61 3.31 -6.87
N ILE A 184 -17.33 3.35 -7.27
CA ILE A 184 -16.69 4.52 -7.85
C ILE A 184 -16.85 4.48 -9.37
N ASP A 185 -17.09 5.66 -9.96
CA ASP A 185 -17.18 5.84 -11.40
C ASP A 185 -15.92 5.33 -12.12
N GLU A 186 -16.09 4.40 -13.06
CA GLU A 186 -15.00 3.75 -13.79
C GLU A 186 -14.14 4.73 -14.61
N VAL A 187 -14.74 5.80 -15.14
CA VAL A 187 -14.02 6.81 -15.91
C VAL A 187 -13.03 7.54 -15.00
N LYS A 188 -13.45 7.88 -13.77
CA LYS A 188 -12.58 8.51 -12.78
C LYS A 188 -11.45 7.58 -12.35
N LEU A 189 -11.75 6.31 -12.12
CA LEU A 189 -10.73 5.31 -11.77
C LEU A 189 -9.69 5.19 -12.89
N LYS A 190 -10.14 5.10 -14.15
CA LYS A 190 -9.24 5.03 -15.30
C LYS A 190 -8.33 6.25 -15.40
N GLN A 191 -8.90 7.46 -15.26
CA GLN A 191 -8.11 8.71 -15.28
C GLN A 191 -7.04 8.74 -14.16
N ILE A 192 -7.35 8.21 -12.99
CA ILE A 192 -6.38 8.13 -11.87
C ILE A 192 -5.28 7.12 -12.16
N LEU A 193 -5.59 5.98 -12.75
CA LEU A 193 -4.60 4.97 -13.12
C LEU A 193 -3.62 5.45 -14.20
N GLU A 194 -4.02 6.44 -15.01
CA GLU A 194 -3.19 7.07 -16.04
C GLU A 194 -2.32 8.25 -15.51
N LEU A 195 -2.48 8.65 -14.22
CA LEU A 195 -1.69 9.71 -13.59
C LEU A 195 -0.18 9.41 -13.61
#